data_f9a8d892b6cf5bcfda431b322955eed5
#
_entry.id   f9a8d892b6cf5bcfda431b322955eed5
#
_cell.length_a   1.000
_cell.length_b   1.000
_cell.length_c   1.000
_cell.angle_alpha   90.00
_cell.angle_beta   90.00
_cell.angle_gamma   90.00
#
_symmetry.space_group_name_H-M   'P 1'
#
loop_
_entity.id
_entity.type
_entity.pdbx_description
1 polymer ?
#
loop_
_entity_poly.entity_id
_entity_poly.type
_entity_poly.pdbx_seq_one_letter_code
_entity_poly.pdbx_strand_id
1 'polypeptide(L)'
;MENNVQNENLLTIVKCIIKDILQSWILIIAVMIVFGSVFDFMKTVTYVPQYGTSMTATLSSGGDTFKSIDKVQSYVNTLDYLMNSNNAKSYVKKKMPISKTTYKAEVTLKQANVVKIKVTADTKREAYFSIKYLNDWYRENTERYSFPYNITVLKESKFSTKPVNPNSHIKNFLIGAVGSGVVLSCLLGLYFFLRDTIKSEDEVENKLDTRLYAKLPYEKKSREDARSKKAILITSLKTSFFFRESVKKLRSKVEATSDKHGYKSFMITSAYENEGKSSVAANLALALAKNGHKTILVDTDFNKPAVFKIFGLDGSKNLNKAIESTASWRSQVVSDRSGLDLLPSNQDLYKSEQLTESAKLKAIIKELEEEYDFVIVDTCPAYFLNEPSIMNGLVDATLFVVRQDYATSDLINETVKRLTYVKDNVIGIVFKNVVFEANKTRSSYGNRYGYDKYKVRGNR
;
A
#
# COMPACT_ATOMS: atom_id res chain seq x y z
N MET A 1 -28.25 -4.23 13.29
CA MET A 1 -27.24 -5.21 12.85
C MET A 1 -26.57 -4.78 11.53
N GLU A 2 -27.33 -4.26 10.56
CA GLU A 2 -26.80 -3.78 9.26
C GLU A 2 -25.69 -2.71 9.37
N ASN A 3 -25.85 -1.69 10.21
CA ASN A 3 -24.81 -0.67 10.41
C ASN A 3 -23.45 -1.20 10.91
N ASN A 4 -23.44 -2.29 11.65
CA ASN A 4 -22.19 -2.92 12.13
C ASN A 4 -21.50 -3.73 11.01
N VAL A 5 -22.27 -4.38 10.13
CA VAL A 5 -21.75 -5.15 8.99
C VAL A 5 -21.15 -4.20 7.94
N GLN A 6 -21.84 -3.10 7.62
CA GLN A 6 -21.32 -2.08 6.70
C GLN A 6 -20.01 -1.44 7.20
N ASN A 7 -19.90 -1.16 8.51
CA ASN A 7 -18.67 -0.62 9.09
C ASN A 7 -17.50 -1.62 9.08
N GLU A 8 -17.77 -2.91 9.25
CA GLU A 8 -16.73 -3.96 9.18
C GLU A 8 -16.19 -4.14 7.76
N ASN A 9 -17.05 -4.05 6.75
CA ASN A 9 -16.65 -4.11 5.35
C ASN A 9 -15.82 -2.90 4.94
N LEU A 10 -16.21 -1.69 5.37
CA LEU A 10 -15.44 -0.48 5.11
C LEU A 10 -14.03 -0.57 5.71
N LEU A 11 -13.91 -1.04 6.94
CA LEU A 11 -12.60 -1.24 7.59
C LEU A 11 -11.73 -2.26 6.84
N THR A 12 -12.32 -3.31 6.30
CA THR A 12 -11.60 -4.33 5.52
C THR A 12 -11.09 -3.73 4.20
N ILE A 13 -11.93 -2.96 3.51
CA ILE A 13 -11.55 -2.25 2.28
C ILE A 13 -10.40 -1.27 2.55
N VAL A 14 -10.51 -0.46 3.60
CA VAL A 14 -9.44 0.48 4.00
C VAL A 14 -8.13 -0.25 4.30
N LYS A 15 -8.17 -1.39 5.00
CA LYS A 15 -6.98 -2.20 5.27
C LYS A 15 -6.34 -2.76 4.00
N CYS A 16 -7.13 -3.21 3.02
CA CYS A 16 -6.62 -3.63 1.72
C CYS A 16 -5.91 -2.48 1.01
N ILE A 17 -6.52 -1.31 0.92
CA ILE A 17 -5.94 -0.11 0.30
C ILE A 17 -4.62 0.30 0.98
N ILE A 18 -4.60 0.36 2.31
CA ILE A 18 -3.37 0.68 3.06
C ILE A 18 -2.26 -0.33 2.76
N LYS A 19 -2.59 -1.63 2.71
CA LYS A 19 -1.64 -2.67 2.38
C LYS A 19 -1.05 -2.49 0.98
N ASP A 20 -1.87 -2.15 -0.01
CA ASP A 20 -1.42 -1.96 -1.39
C ASP A 20 -0.57 -0.69 -1.55
N ILE A 21 -0.92 0.41 -0.84
CA ILE A 21 -0.08 1.60 -0.75
C ILE A 21 1.28 1.24 -0.13
N LEU A 22 1.29 0.48 0.96
CA LEU A 22 2.53 0.02 1.61
C LEU A 22 3.36 -0.91 0.72
N GLN A 23 2.75 -1.70 -0.16
CA GLN A 23 3.49 -2.50 -1.14
C GLN A 23 4.15 -1.65 -2.23
N SER A 24 3.60 -0.46 -2.49
CA SER A 24 4.12 0.50 -3.47
C SER A 24 5.21 1.43 -2.91
N TRP A 25 5.77 1.14 -1.72
CA TRP A 25 6.71 2.01 -1.01
C TRP A 25 7.94 2.41 -1.83
N ILE A 26 8.47 1.51 -2.68
CA ILE A 26 9.63 1.80 -3.53
C ILE A 26 9.29 2.91 -4.54
N LEU A 27 8.10 2.83 -5.16
CA LEU A 27 7.61 3.85 -6.08
C LEU A 27 7.43 5.19 -5.36
N ILE A 28 6.84 5.18 -4.17
CA ILE A 28 6.63 6.39 -3.37
C ILE A 28 7.96 7.05 -3.04
N ILE A 29 8.94 6.30 -2.55
CA ILE A 29 10.28 6.85 -2.24
C ILE A 29 10.97 7.39 -3.50
N ALA A 30 10.91 6.69 -4.62
CA ALA A 30 11.49 7.15 -5.87
C ALA A 30 10.91 8.51 -6.31
N VAL A 31 9.58 8.66 -6.26
CA VAL A 31 8.88 9.90 -6.58
C VAL A 31 9.25 11.02 -5.59
N MET A 32 9.32 10.72 -4.28
CA MET A 32 9.75 11.68 -3.26
C MET A 32 11.15 12.23 -3.52
N ILE A 33 12.10 11.38 -3.92
CA ILE A 33 13.48 11.80 -4.24
C ILE A 33 13.49 12.71 -5.47
N VAL A 34 12.81 12.32 -6.54
CA VAL A 34 12.79 13.09 -7.79
C VAL A 34 12.14 14.46 -7.57
N PHE A 35 10.92 14.49 -7.03
CA PHE A 35 10.20 15.75 -6.83
C PHE A 35 10.80 16.63 -5.72
N GLY A 36 11.38 16.03 -4.69
CA GLY A 36 12.15 16.75 -3.68
C GLY A 36 13.33 17.49 -4.30
N SER A 37 14.09 16.83 -5.19
CA SER A 37 15.22 17.42 -5.90
C SER A 37 14.79 18.52 -6.88
N VAL A 38 13.71 18.28 -7.64
CA VAL A 38 13.16 19.29 -8.57
C VAL A 38 12.68 20.53 -7.81
N PHE A 39 11.99 20.34 -6.68
CA PHE A 39 11.49 21.45 -5.86
C PHE A 39 12.64 22.28 -5.27
N ASP A 40 13.70 21.65 -4.74
CA ASP A 40 14.90 22.35 -4.26
C ASP A 40 15.59 23.10 -5.40
N PHE A 41 15.73 22.47 -6.56
CA PHE A 41 16.31 23.13 -7.75
C PHE A 41 15.49 24.38 -8.14
N MET A 42 14.16 24.27 -8.25
CA MET A 42 13.29 25.42 -8.57
C MET A 42 13.44 26.54 -7.53
N LYS A 43 13.46 26.19 -6.23
CA LYS A 43 13.68 27.18 -5.16
C LYS A 43 15.05 27.80 -5.23
N THR A 44 16.06 27.07 -5.63
CA THR A 44 17.44 27.58 -5.76
C THR A 44 17.58 28.54 -6.95
N VAL A 45 16.97 28.23 -8.09
CA VAL A 45 16.98 29.12 -9.28
C VAL A 45 16.22 30.43 -9.02
N THR A 46 15.12 30.36 -8.27
CA THR A 46 14.30 31.54 -7.94
C THR A 46 14.76 32.28 -6.68
N TYR A 47 15.82 31.80 -6.02
CA TYR A 47 16.31 32.39 -4.78
C TYR A 47 17.04 33.71 -5.02
N VAL A 48 16.55 34.78 -4.42
CA VAL A 48 17.21 36.07 -4.34
C VAL A 48 17.68 36.28 -2.89
N PRO A 49 19.00 36.34 -2.63
CA PRO A 49 19.52 36.57 -1.31
C PRO A 49 19.19 37.96 -0.83
N GLN A 50 18.67 38.08 0.40
CA GLN A 50 18.45 39.38 1.03
C GLN A 50 19.39 39.55 2.21
N TYR A 51 20.04 40.72 2.27
CA TYR A 51 20.97 41.03 3.34
C TYR A 51 20.36 42.07 4.26
N GLY A 52 20.43 41.83 5.57
CA GLY A 52 19.90 42.71 6.58
C GLY A 52 21.00 43.35 7.40
N THR A 53 20.82 44.63 7.70
CA THR A 53 21.62 45.33 8.70
C THR A 53 20.68 46.03 9.68
N SER A 54 21.15 46.36 10.86
CA SER A 54 20.30 47.04 11.84
C SER A 54 21.12 47.98 12.70
N MET A 55 20.57 49.13 13.00
CA MET A 55 21.10 50.06 14.01
C MET A 55 20.12 50.19 15.17
N THR A 56 20.64 50.51 16.34
CA THR A 56 19.84 50.85 17.51
C THR A 56 20.07 52.33 17.82
N ALA A 57 18.99 53.02 18.03
CA ALA A 57 19.02 54.45 18.27
C ALA A 57 18.05 54.82 19.37
N THR A 58 18.27 55.94 20.01
CA THR A 58 17.32 56.56 20.95
C THR A 58 16.57 57.69 20.27
N LEU A 59 15.30 57.83 20.58
CA LEU A 59 14.49 58.97 20.28
C LEU A 59 14.58 59.97 21.46
N SER A 60 14.97 61.24 21.20
CA SER A 60 15.02 62.32 22.17
C SER A 60 14.18 63.51 21.74
N SER A 61 13.34 64.04 22.64
CA SER A 61 12.58 65.27 22.39
C SER A 61 13.28 66.46 23.02
N GLY A 62 13.32 67.59 22.32
CA GLY A 62 14.00 68.83 22.78
C GLY A 62 13.27 69.52 23.93
N GLY A 63 13.06 68.86 25.09
CA GLY A 63 12.57 69.55 26.29
C GLY A 63 11.47 68.88 27.08
N ASP A 64 10.82 67.83 26.60
CA ASP A 64 9.79 67.10 27.34
C ASP A 64 10.08 65.66 27.55
N THR A 65 9.89 65.16 28.76
CA THR A 65 9.88 63.72 29.11
C THR A 65 8.81 63.02 28.31
N PHE A 66 9.08 61.82 27.83
CA PHE A 66 8.13 60.97 27.12
C PHE A 66 6.81 60.81 27.91
N LYS A 67 5.75 61.49 27.51
CA LYS A 67 4.48 61.56 28.26
C LYS A 67 3.60 60.32 28.10
N SER A 68 3.81 59.46 27.07
CA SER A 68 3.18 58.16 26.96
C SER A 68 3.85 57.24 25.91
N ILE A 69 3.86 55.95 26.18
CA ILE A 69 4.39 54.92 25.29
C ILE A 69 3.61 54.88 23.96
N ASP A 70 2.31 55.15 23.98
CA ASP A 70 1.42 55.17 22.78
C ASP A 70 1.84 56.23 21.76
N LYS A 71 2.26 57.41 22.23
CA LYS A 71 2.75 58.48 21.34
C LYS A 71 4.06 58.08 20.68
N VAL A 72 4.97 57.39 21.40
CA VAL A 72 6.21 56.88 20.84
C VAL A 72 5.94 55.80 19.82
N GLN A 73 5.03 54.87 20.09
CA GLN A 73 4.65 53.80 19.18
C GLN A 73 4.03 54.36 17.87
N SER A 74 3.12 55.33 18.00
CA SER A 74 2.55 56.02 16.85
C SER A 74 3.59 56.71 15.98
N TYR A 75 4.61 57.32 16.63
CA TYR A 75 5.71 57.91 15.92
C TYR A 75 6.62 56.89 15.25
N VAL A 76 6.90 55.74 15.90
CA VAL A 76 7.68 54.65 15.32
C VAL A 76 7.00 54.13 14.05
N ASN A 77 5.69 54.00 14.04
CA ASN A 77 4.92 53.61 12.84
C ASN A 77 5.04 54.67 11.72
N THR A 78 4.99 55.94 12.09
CA THR A 78 5.17 57.03 11.13
C THR A 78 6.59 57.03 10.57
N LEU A 79 7.58 56.78 11.42
CA LEU A 79 8.98 56.72 11.04
C LEU A 79 9.25 55.54 10.07
N ASP A 80 8.64 54.38 10.32
CA ASP A 80 8.69 53.24 9.42
C ASP A 80 8.16 53.59 8.01
N TYR A 81 6.99 54.24 7.94
CA TYR A 81 6.42 54.72 6.68
C TYR A 81 7.33 55.73 5.97
N LEU A 82 7.86 56.74 6.73
CA LEU A 82 8.74 57.77 6.16
C LEU A 82 10.04 57.19 5.58
N MET A 83 10.64 56.26 6.29
CA MET A 83 11.88 55.60 5.84
C MET A 83 11.67 54.75 4.55
N ASN A 84 10.45 54.31 4.30
CA ASN A 84 10.10 53.61 3.07
C ASN A 84 9.51 54.50 1.98
N SER A 85 9.37 55.83 2.25
CA SER A 85 8.81 56.80 1.31
C SER A 85 9.66 56.98 0.05
N ASN A 86 9.02 57.42 -1.02
CA ASN A 86 9.70 57.75 -2.29
C ASN A 86 10.75 58.82 -2.11
N ASN A 87 10.55 59.78 -1.22
CA ASN A 87 11.56 60.83 -0.93
C ASN A 87 12.81 60.26 -0.29
N ALA A 88 12.67 59.36 0.71
CA ALA A 88 13.77 58.68 1.35
C ALA A 88 14.49 57.75 0.34
N LYS A 89 13.77 57.00 -0.47
CA LYS A 89 14.32 56.12 -1.51
C LYS A 89 15.09 56.93 -2.59
N SER A 90 14.57 58.07 -3.00
CA SER A 90 15.23 58.97 -3.95
C SER A 90 16.51 59.53 -3.40
N TYR A 91 16.53 59.93 -2.11
CA TYR A 91 17.73 60.42 -1.45
C TYR A 91 18.83 59.35 -1.39
N VAL A 92 18.50 58.15 -0.95
CA VAL A 92 19.41 57.02 -0.90
C VAL A 92 19.97 56.71 -2.29
N LYS A 93 19.09 56.68 -3.31
CA LYS A 93 19.49 56.47 -4.71
C LYS A 93 20.46 57.56 -5.22
N LYS A 94 20.26 58.82 -4.84
CA LYS A 94 21.12 59.94 -5.24
C LYS A 94 22.52 59.83 -4.61
N LYS A 95 22.59 59.39 -3.35
CA LYS A 95 23.87 59.24 -2.61
C LYS A 95 24.60 57.94 -2.99
N MET A 96 23.87 56.92 -3.42
CA MET A 96 24.41 55.66 -3.89
C MET A 96 23.82 55.36 -5.28
N PRO A 97 24.57 55.66 -6.36
CA PRO A 97 24.09 55.48 -7.73
C PRO A 97 23.93 53.98 -8.06
N ILE A 98 22.73 53.50 -7.86
CA ILE A 98 22.29 52.13 -8.18
C ILE A 98 21.11 52.22 -9.16
N SER A 99 21.01 51.21 -10.03
CA SER A 99 19.98 51.18 -11.06
C SER A 99 18.56 51.08 -10.46
N LYS A 100 18.42 50.38 -9.34
CA LYS A 100 17.14 50.18 -8.65
C LYS A 100 17.38 50.12 -7.15
N THR A 101 16.61 50.90 -6.37
CA THR A 101 16.66 50.86 -4.91
C THR A 101 15.71 49.79 -4.42
N THR A 102 16.23 48.72 -3.83
CA THR A 102 15.45 47.53 -3.40
C THR A 102 15.30 47.43 -1.89
N TYR A 103 15.86 48.37 -1.12
CA TYR A 103 15.78 48.30 0.33
C TYR A 103 14.36 48.39 0.87
N LYS A 104 14.14 47.70 1.99
CA LYS A 104 12.98 47.81 2.86
C LYS A 104 13.46 48.11 4.28
N ALA A 105 12.99 49.21 4.85
CA ALA A 105 13.24 49.57 6.25
C ALA A 105 12.10 49.00 7.15
N GLU A 106 12.44 48.65 8.34
CA GLU A 106 11.51 48.20 9.39
C GLU A 106 11.97 48.83 10.70
N VAL A 107 11.11 49.64 11.32
CA VAL A 107 11.37 50.32 12.60
C VAL A 107 10.57 49.69 13.71
N THR A 108 11.26 49.23 14.74
CA THR A 108 10.61 48.57 15.88
C THR A 108 11.02 49.22 17.21
N LEU A 109 10.04 49.51 18.07
CA LEU A 109 10.27 49.97 19.44
C LEU A 109 10.80 48.79 20.28
N LYS A 110 11.93 48.99 20.97
CA LYS A 110 12.51 47.97 21.87
C LYS A 110 12.17 48.22 23.32
N GLN A 111 12.41 49.45 23.79
CA GLN A 111 12.12 49.89 25.17
C GLN A 111 11.83 51.39 25.12
N ALA A 112 10.93 51.86 25.96
CA ALA A 112 10.57 53.26 26.13
C ALA A 112 10.85 54.18 24.91
N ASN A 113 12.09 54.60 24.72
CA ASN A 113 12.54 55.49 23.65
C ASN A 113 13.64 54.86 22.76
N VAL A 114 13.93 53.55 22.94
CA VAL A 114 14.95 52.85 22.14
C VAL A 114 14.30 52.16 20.95
N VAL A 115 14.68 52.54 19.75
CA VAL A 115 14.21 51.98 18.52
C VAL A 115 15.28 51.17 17.83
N LYS A 116 14.88 50.11 17.17
CA LYS A 116 15.74 49.33 16.28
C LYS A 116 15.26 49.56 14.85
N ILE A 117 16.14 50.09 14.02
CA ILE A 117 15.93 50.27 12.61
C ILE A 117 16.65 49.15 11.89
N LYS A 118 15.93 48.31 11.16
CA LYS A 118 16.45 47.21 10.33
C LYS A 118 16.21 47.53 8.87
N VAL A 119 17.24 47.40 8.06
CA VAL A 119 17.14 47.55 6.62
C VAL A 119 17.53 46.26 5.95
N THR A 120 16.70 45.80 5.00
CA THR A 120 16.97 44.65 4.16
C THR A 120 17.08 45.08 2.71
N ALA A 121 18.04 44.53 1.97
CA ALA A 121 18.29 44.84 0.55
C ALA A 121 18.88 43.64 -0.18
N ASP A 122 18.91 43.66 -1.50
CA ASP A 122 19.39 42.55 -2.33
C ASP A 122 20.92 42.38 -2.26
N THR A 123 21.66 43.41 -1.88
CA THR A 123 23.11 43.36 -1.72
C THR A 123 23.55 43.81 -0.32
N LYS A 124 24.67 43.25 0.17
CA LYS A 124 25.32 43.66 1.44
C LYS A 124 25.63 45.15 1.47
N ARG A 125 26.16 45.68 0.34
CA ARG A 125 26.53 47.06 0.20
C ARG A 125 25.32 47.98 0.27
N GLU A 126 24.25 47.64 -0.43
CA GLU A 126 23.00 48.41 -0.41
C GLU A 126 22.37 48.40 1.00
N ALA A 127 22.26 47.27 1.66
CA ALA A 127 21.72 47.20 3.02
C ALA A 127 22.49 48.12 3.99
N TYR A 128 23.82 48.04 3.94
CA TYR A 128 24.68 48.83 4.84
C TYR A 128 24.62 50.34 4.57
N PHE A 129 24.75 50.78 3.32
CA PHE A 129 24.72 52.18 3.00
C PHE A 129 23.33 52.79 3.06
N SER A 130 22.29 52.02 2.77
CA SER A 130 20.91 52.50 2.88
C SER A 130 20.57 52.90 4.30
N ILE A 131 20.94 52.11 5.32
CA ILE A 131 20.66 52.49 6.72
C ILE A 131 21.44 53.74 7.13
N LYS A 132 22.66 53.93 6.65
CA LYS A 132 23.48 55.13 6.89
C LYS A 132 22.84 56.36 6.23
N TYR A 133 22.51 56.26 4.95
CA TYR A 133 21.91 57.40 4.21
C TYR A 133 20.48 57.68 4.64
N LEU A 134 19.73 56.70 5.15
CA LEU A 134 18.43 56.93 5.76
C LEU A 134 18.56 57.76 7.05
N ASN A 135 19.57 57.50 7.86
CA ASN A 135 19.84 58.27 9.05
C ASN A 135 20.24 59.70 8.68
N ASP A 136 21.11 59.87 7.64
CA ASP A 136 21.49 61.19 7.15
C ASP A 136 20.29 61.96 6.56
N TRP A 137 19.44 61.28 5.77
CA TRP A 137 18.18 61.83 5.26
C TRP A 137 17.26 62.30 6.37
N TYR A 138 17.12 61.52 7.40
CA TYR A 138 16.28 61.89 8.55
C TYR A 138 16.80 63.17 9.20
N ARG A 139 18.10 63.25 9.48
CA ARG A 139 18.75 64.39 10.12
C ARG A 139 18.64 65.67 9.27
N GLU A 140 18.87 65.59 7.96
CA GLU A 140 18.81 66.72 7.03
C GLU A 140 17.35 67.23 6.86
N ASN A 141 16.34 66.40 7.10
CA ASN A 141 14.94 66.75 6.89
C ASN A 141 14.15 66.97 8.20
N THR A 142 14.82 66.91 9.38
CA THR A 142 14.20 67.07 10.67
C THR A 142 13.42 68.40 10.76
N GLU A 143 14.01 69.48 10.35
CA GLU A 143 13.37 70.82 10.34
C GLU A 143 12.25 70.91 9.29
N ARG A 144 12.47 70.40 8.11
CA ARG A 144 11.52 70.47 6.99
C ARG A 144 10.19 69.76 7.25
N TYR A 145 10.25 68.63 7.93
CA TYR A 145 9.04 67.84 8.27
C TYR A 145 8.61 68.01 9.71
N SER A 146 9.25 68.92 10.49
CA SER A 146 8.96 69.18 11.92
C SER A 146 8.91 67.89 12.73
N PHE A 147 9.95 67.03 12.56
CA PHE A 147 9.99 65.79 13.29
C PHE A 147 10.09 66.02 14.81
N PRO A 148 9.21 65.45 15.62
CA PRO A 148 9.14 65.75 17.08
C PRO A 148 10.29 65.13 17.88
N TYR A 149 11.05 64.21 17.31
CA TYR A 149 12.13 63.52 17.98
C TYR A 149 13.42 63.56 17.16
N ASN A 150 14.56 63.69 17.85
CA ASN A 150 15.90 63.52 17.27
C ASN A 150 16.30 62.07 17.41
N ILE A 151 16.96 61.52 16.38
CA ILE A 151 17.53 60.16 16.40
C ILE A 151 19.00 60.21 16.78
N THR A 152 19.34 59.63 17.93
CA THR A 152 20.74 59.48 18.36
C THR A 152 21.14 58.02 18.26
N VAL A 153 22.11 57.69 17.43
CA VAL A 153 22.59 56.33 17.22
C VAL A 153 23.35 55.83 18.45
N LEU A 154 22.88 54.78 19.08
CA LEU A 154 23.56 54.10 20.21
C LEU A 154 24.54 53.04 19.72
N LYS A 155 24.14 52.33 18.66
CA LYS A 155 24.92 51.25 18.09
C LYS A 155 24.87 51.33 16.59
N GLU A 156 26.03 51.48 15.98
CA GLU A 156 26.15 51.50 14.52
C GLU A 156 25.89 50.14 13.88
N SER A 157 25.44 50.20 12.67
CA SER A 157 25.19 49.02 11.84
C SER A 157 26.53 48.38 11.44
N LYS A 158 26.52 47.05 11.35
CA LYS A 158 27.63 46.25 10.82
C LYS A 158 27.27 45.65 9.47
N PHE A 159 28.25 45.40 8.63
CA PHE A 159 28.03 44.65 7.39
C PHE A 159 27.46 43.25 7.71
N SER A 160 26.40 42.90 7.01
CA SER A 160 25.85 41.56 7.09
C SER A 160 26.78 40.56 6.42
N THR A 161 27.14 39.51 7.09
CA THR A 161 27.97 38.42 6.52
C THR A 161 27.14 37.36 5.82
N LYS A 162 25.89 37.15 6.28
CA LYS A 162 24.98 36.11 5.79
C LYS A 162 23.63 36.70 5.36
N PRO A 163 22.94 36.12 4.38
CA PRO A 163 21.59 36.54 4.01
C PRO A 163 20.61 36.33 5.14
N VAL A 164 19.58 37.18 5.23
CA VAL A 164 18.50 37.09 6.24
C VAL A 164 17.52 35.98 5.92
N ASN A 165 17.42 35.62 4.64
CA ASN A 165 16.57 34.58 4.08
C ASN A 165 17.40 33.42 3.53
N PRO A 166 18.19 32.68 4.35
CA PRO A 166 19.07 31.63 3.83
C PRO A 166 18.28 30.59 3.05
N ASN A 167 18.75 30.24 1.85
CA ASN A 167 18.21 29.08 1.13
C ASN A 167 18.65 27.80 1.85
N SER A 168 17.70 27.03 2.36
CA SER A 168 17.95 25.76 3.01
C SER A 168 17.57 24.62 2.08
N HIS A 169 18.55 24.06 1.37
CA HIS A 169 18.37 22.93 0.46
C HIS A 169 17.65 21.75 1.11
N ILE A 170 18.08 21.38 2.33
CA ILE A 170 17.46 20.25 3.07
C ILE A 170 15.98 20.54 3.33
N LYS A 171 15.63 21.75 3.78
CA LYS A 171 14.22 22.12 4.03
C LYS A 171 13.38 22.09 2.77
N ASN A 172 13.89 22.66 1.67
CA ASN A 172 13.20 22.69 0.39
C ASN A 172 13.01 21.26 -0.13
N PHE A 173 14.07 20.46 -0.14
CA PHE A 173 13.99 19.04 -0.53
C PHE A 173 12.93 18.29 0.28
N LEU A 174 12.92 18.41 1.62
CA LEU A 174 11.95 17.72 2.47
C LEU A 174 10.52 18.17 2.19
N ILE A 175 10.28 19.46 1.97
CA ILE A 175 8.94 19.97 1.63
C ILE A 175 8.45 19.36 0.32
N GLY A 176 9.29 19.36 -0.72
CA GLY A 176 8.95 18.76 -2.02
C GLY A 176 8.75 17.24 -1.93
N ALA A 177 9.63 16.55 -1.21
CA ALA A 177 9.56 15.10 -1.03
C ALA A 177 8.31 14.67 -0.26
N VAL A 178 8.03 15.27 0.89
CA VAL A 178 6.84 14.94 1.69
C VAL A 178 5.56 15.31 0.96
N GLY A 179 5.52 16.49 0.33
CA GLY A 179 4.35 16.93 -0.44
C GLY A 179 4.02 15.97 -1.58
N SER A 180 5.02 15.59 -2.38
CA SER A 180 4.83 14.63 -3.49
C SER A 180 4.45 13.23 -2.99
N GLY A 181 5.04 12.77 -1.87
CA GLY A 181 4.71 11.50 -1.26
C GLY A 181 3.24 11.41 -0.80
N VAL A 182 2.73 12.48 -0.18
CA VAL A 182 1.32 12.57 0.22
C VAL A 182 0.40 12.56 -1.00
N VAL A 183 0.68 13.39 -2.00
CA VAL A 183 -0.13 13.46 -3.23
C VAL A 183 -0.16 12.10 -3.93
N LEU A 184 0.99 11.45 -4.11
CA LEU A 184 1.05 10.13 -4.75
C LEU A 184 0.30 9.08 -3.92
N SER A 185 0.43 9.09 -2.59
CA SER A 185 -0.30 8.16 -1.72
C SER A 185 -1.82 8.33 -1.82
N CYS A 186 -2.31 9.59 -1.92
CA CYS A 186 -3.72 9.86 -2.14
C CYS A 186 -4.20 9.37 -3.52
N LEU A 187 -3.40 9.59 -4.58
CA LEU A 187 -3.73 9.11 -5.93
C LEU A 187 -3.74 7.59 -6.01
N LEU A 188 -2.76 6.91 -5.39
CA LEU A 188 -2.74 5.45 -5.29
C LEU A 188 -3.93 4.94 -4.48
N GLY A 189 -4.28 5.59 -3.37
CA GLY A 189 -5.44 5.24 -2.56
C GLY A 189 -6.75 5.32 -3.36
N LEU A 190 -6.92 6.39 -4.15
CA LEU A 190 -8.06 6.56 -5.05
C LEU A 190 -8.07 5.48 -6.15
N TYR A 191 -6.94 5.20 -6.77
CA TYR A 191 -6.81 4.14 -7.77
C TYR A 191 -7.20 2.77 -7.21
N PHE A 192 -6.66 2.37 -6.05
CA PHE A 192 -6.99 1.09 -5.40
C PHE A 192 -8.45 1.04 -4.91
N PHE A 193 -9.02 2.17 -4.53
CA PHE A 193 -10.44 2.25 -4.17
C PHE A 193 -11.35 2.02 -5.38
N LEU A 194 -11.04 2.65 -6.51
CA LEU A 194 -11.82 2.54 -7.76
C LEU A 194 -11.63 1.21 -8.49
N ARG A 195 -10.59 0.45 -8.15
CA ARG A 195 -10.35 -0.86 -8.74
C ARG A 195 -11.43 -1.84 -8.31
N ASP A 196 -12.17 -2.40 -9.26
CA ASP A 196 -13.27 -3.32 -9.04
C ASP A 196 -12.80 -4.75 -8.77
N THR A 197 -12.02 -4.94 -7.69
CA THR A 197 -11.61 -6.24 -7.15
C THR A 197 -12.52 -6.66 -6.02
N ILE A 198 -12.57 -7.96 -5.75
CA ILE A 198 -13.36 -8.51 -4.64
C ILE A 198 -12.60 -8.35 -3.33
N LYS A 199 -13.03 -7.42 -2.48
CA LYS A 199 -12.36 -7.06 -1.22
C LYS A 199 -13.04 -7.61 0.03
N SER A 200 -14.34 -7.93 -0.04
CA SER A 200 -15.14 -8.43 1.09
C SER A 200 -16.02 -9.61 0.70
N GLU A 201 -16.60 -10.29 1.71
CA GLU A 201 -17.55 -11.38 1.50
C GLU A 201 -18.83 -10.89 0.82
N ASP A 202 -19.34 -9.73 1.25
CA ASP A 202 -20.55 -9.13 0.66
C ASP A 202 -20.34 -8.79 -0.81
N GLU A 203 -19.12 -8.43 -1.20
CA GLU A 203 -18.79 -8.20 -2.61
C GLU A 203 -18.79 -9.51 -3.43
N VAL A 204 -18.46 -10.67 -2.82
CA VAL A 204 -18.62 -11.97 -3.49
C VAL A 204 -20.10 -12.22 -3.80
N GLU A 205 -21.00 -11.97 -2.84
CA GLU A 205 -22.44 -12.21 -3.01
C GLU A 205 -23.11 -11.17 -3.92
N ASN A 206 -22.64 -9.92 -3.91
CA ASN A 206 -23.26 -8.83 -4.65
C ASN A 206 -22.71 -8.62 -6.07
N LYS A 207 -21.44 -8.96 -6.32
CA LYS A 207 -20.76 -8.71 -7.60
C LYS A 207 -20.52 -9.97 -8.42
N LEU A 208 -20.56 -11.16 -7.80
CA LEU A 208 -20.31 -12.40 -8.53
C LEU A 208 -21.62 -13.16 -8.77
N ASP A 209 -21.75 -13.71 -9.95
CA ASP A 209 -22.92 -14.50 -10.37
C ASP A 209 -22.95 -15.89 -9.69
N THR A 210 -21.99 -16.17 -8.80
CA THR A 210 -21.78 -17.46 -8.14
C THR A 210 -21.69 -17.29 -6.64
N ARG A 211 -22.43 -18.13 -5.89
CA ARG A 211 -22.51 -18.06 -4.42
C ARG A 211 -21.19 -18.30 -3.72
N LEU A 212 -21.01 -17.69 -2.54
CA LEU A 212 -19.90 -17.97 -1.65
C LEU A 212 -20.04 -19.40 -1.05
N TYR A 213 -19.11 -20.29 -1.42
CA TYR A 213 -19.09 -21.66 -0.93
C TYR A 213 -18.30 -21.78 0.39
N ALA A 214 -17.11 -21.21 0.46
CA ALA A 214 -16.30 -21.20 1.68
C ALA A 214 -15.35 -19.99 1.72
N LYS A 215 -14.86 -19.70 2.93
CA LYS A 215 -13.84 -18.66 3.15
C LYS A 215 -12.63 -19.24 3.88
N LEU A 216 -11.44 -18.89 3.39
CA LEU A 216 -10.17 -19.30 3.96
C LEU A 216 -9.37 -18.08 4.39
N PRO A 217 -9.00 -17.97 5.68
CA PRO A 217 -8.26 -16.81 6.18
C PRO A 217 -6.86 -16.71 5.60
N TYR A 218 -6.32 -15.48 5.63
CA TYR A 218 -4.91 -15.25 5.35
C TYR A 218 -4.05 -15.92 6.42
N GLU A 219 -3.15 -16.77 5.97
CA GLU A 219 -2.17 -17.43 6.82
C GLU A 219 -0.77 -16.95 6.49
N LYS A 220 -0.07 -16.42 7.49
CA LYS A 220 1.28 -15.89 7.29
C LYS A 220 2.29 -17.02 7.21
N LYS A 221 3.03 -17.10 6.10
CA LYS A 221 4.15 -18.03 5.98
C LYS A 221 5.30 -17.63 6.92
N SER A 222 5.98 -18.62 7.50
CA SER A 222 7.26 -18.38 8.16
C SER A 222 8.29 -17.86 7.14
N ARG A 223 9.35 -17.20 7.61
CA ARG A 223 10.42 -16.73 6.71
C ARG A 223 11.06 -17.87 5.91
N GLU A 224 11.19 -19.05 6.52
CA GLU A 224 11.74 -20.27 5.90
C GLU A 224 10.78 -20.82 4.83
N ASP A 225 9.48 -20.94 5.15
CA ASP A 225 8.48 -21.45 4.21
C ASP A 225 8.25 -20.46 3.05
N ALA A 226 8.40 -19.15 3.30
CA ALA A 226 8.35 -18.12 2.26
C ALA A 226 9.53 -18.24 1.28
N ARG A 227 10.76 -18.48 1.78
CA ARG A 227 11.96 -18.68 0.95
C ARG A 227 11.89 -19.98 0.14
N SER A 228 11.44 -21.07 0.74
CA SER A 228 11.31 -22.37 0.09
C SER A 228 10.05 -22.51 -0.79
N LYS A 229 9.22 -21.45 -0.89
CA LYS A 229 7.93 -21.44 -1.61
C LYS A 229 6.96 -22.57 -1.22
N LYS A 230 7.15 -23.19 -0.04
CA LYS A 230 6.29 -24.29 0.43
C LYS A 230 4.85 -23.80 0.65
N ALA A 231 3.89 -24.65 0.34
CA ALA A 231 2.47 -24.38 0.66
C ALA A 231 2.23 -24.50 2.18
N ILE A 232 1.22 -23.77 2.65
CA ILE A 232 0.74 -23.90 4.03
C ILE A 232 -0.25 -25.07 4.02
N LEU A 233 0.06 -26.12 4.77
CA LEU A 233 -0.78 -27.30 4.88
C LEU A 233 -1.38 -27.41 6.29
N ILE A 234 -2.60 -27.95 6.38
CA ILE A 234 -3.29 -28.20 7.66
C ILE A 234 -2.54 -29.20 8.56
N THR A 235 -1.61 -29.98 7.98
CA THR A 235 -0.74 -30.92 8.69
C THR A 235 0.42 -30.23 9.41
N SER A 236 0.76 -28.98 9.04
CA SER A 236 1.82 -28.22 9.66
C SER A 236 1.43 -27.75 11.08
N LEU A 237 2.31 -27.96 12.05
CA LEU A 237 2.15 -27.48 13.42
C LEU A 237 2.09 -25.93 13.50
N LYS A 238 2.65 -25.25 12.50
CA LYS A 238 2.69 -23.77 12.44
C LYS A 238 1.38 -23.17 11.95
N THR A 239 0.45 -23.98 11.42
CA THR A 239 -0.82 -23.50 10.87
C THR A 239 -1.78 -23.09 11.99
N SER A 240 -2.43 -21.93 11.84
CA SER A 240 -3.37 -21.41 12.84
C SER A 240 -4.60 -22.31 13.02
N PHE A 241 -5.20 -22.23 14.20
CA PHE A 241 -6.46 -22.91 14.48
C PHE A 241 -7.56 -22.47 13.52
N PHE A 242 -7.67 -21.16 13.26
CA PHE A 242 -8.72 -20.60 12.38
C PHE A 242 -8.62 -21.12 10.95
N PHE A 243 -7.42 -21.23 10.41
CA PHE A 243 -7.22 -21.79 9.07
C PHE A 243 -7.63 -23.26 9.02
N ARG A 244 -7.21 -24.06 10.00
CA ARG A 244 -7.59 -25.48 10.08
C ARG A 244 -9.10 -25.67 10.18
N GLU A 245 -9.79 -24.89 11.03
CA GLU A 245 -11.24 -24.95 11.15
C GLU A 245 -11.96 -24.47 9.87
N SER A 246 -11.44 -23.50 9.16
CA SER A 246 -12.00 -23.07 7.88
C SER A 246 -11.87 -24.15 6.80
N VAL A 247 -10.75 -24.85 6.74
CA VAL A 247 -10.56 -25.99 5.83
C VAL A 247 -11.48 -27.15 6.21
N LYS A 248 -11.68 -27.42 7.50
CA LYS A 248 -12.66 -28.43 7.95
C LYS A 248 -14.10 -28.07 7.53
N LYS A 249 -14.48 -26.78 7.62
CA LYS A 249 -15.78 -26.32 7.15
C LYS A 249 -15.94 -26.49 5.64
N LEU A 250 -14.89 -26.18 4.85
CA LEU A 250 -14.88 -26.44 3.41
C LEU A 250 -15.08 -27.94 3.13
N ARG A 251 -14.32 -28.80 3.81
CA ARG A 251 -14.47 -30.26 3.72
C ARG A 251 -15.90 -30.69 3.99
N SER A 252 -16.50 -30.31 5.15
CA SER A 252 -17.84 -30.71 5.51
C SER A 252 -18.92 -30.29 4.51
N LYS A 253 -18.71 -29.10 3.83
CA LYS A 253 -19.60 -28.68 2.74
C LYS A 253 -19.41 -29.55 1.48
N VAL A 254 -18.18 -29.97 1.17
CA VAL A 254 -17.91 -30.88 0.05
C VAL A 254 -18.50 -32.26 0.32
N GLU A 255 -18.34 -32.81 1.52
CA GLU A 255 -18.98 -34.06 1.96
C GLU A 255 -20.50 -34.00 1.82
N ALA A 256 -21.13 -32.94 2.35
CA ALA A 256 -22.60 -32.77 2.24
C ALA A 256 -23.06 -32.60 0.78
N THR A 257 -22.24 -32.01 -0.10
CA THR A 257 -22.56 -31.89 -1.53
C THR A 257 -22.42 -33.24 -2.23
N SER A 258 -21.38 -34.02 -1.88
CA SER A 258 -21.17 -35.39 -2.35
C SER A 258 -22.36 -36.28 -1.94
N ASP A 259 -22.72 -36.28 -0.66
CA ASP A 259 -23.84 -37.09 -0.16
C ASP A 259 -25.17 -36.74 -0.84
N LYS A 260 -25.41 -35.48 -1.10
CA LYS A 260 -26.65 -34.98 -1.70
C LYS A 260 -26.77 -35.31 -3.19
N HIS A 261 -25.68 -35.23 -3.96
CA HIS A 261 -25.70 -35.32 -5.41
C HIS A 261 -24.98 -36.52 -5.98
N GLY A 262 -24.31 -37.33 -5.14
CA GLY A 262 -23.49 -38.46 -5.57
C GLY A 262 -22.17 -38.05 -6.21
N TYR A 263 -21.70 -36.81 -6.00
CA TYR A 263 -20.48 -36.27 -6.61
C TYR A 263 -19.25 -36.87 -5.94
N LYS A 264 -18.30 -37.32 -6.77
CA LYS A 264 -17.01 -37.88 -6.32
C LYS A 264 -15.82 -37.03 -6.79
N SER A 265 -15.91 -36.39 -7.96
CA SER A 265 -14.82 -35.60 -8.53
C SER A 265 -15.07 -34.10 -8.40
N PHE A 266 -14.06 -33.40 -7.84
CA PHE A 266 -14.11 -31.96 -7.58
C PHE A 266 -12.92 -31.28 -8.17
N MET A 267 -13.12 -30.45 -9.18
CA MET A 267 -12.10 -29.60 -9.76
C MET A 267 -11.90 -28.32 -8.95
N ILE A 268 -10.65 -27.95 -8.77
CA ILE A 268 -10.25 -26.68 -8.14
C ILE A 268 -9.51 -25.84 -9.19
N THR A 269 -10.08 -24.69 -9.54
CA THR A 269 -9.50 -23.73 -10.48
C THR A 269 -9.60 -22.30 -9.95
N SER A 270 -9.07 -21.33 -10.74
CA SER A 270 -9.13 -19.89 -10.44
C SER A 270 -9.06 -19.08 -11.72
N ALA A 271 -9.29 -17.76 -11.66
CA ALA A 271 -9.15 -16.89 -12.81
C ALA A 271 -7.67 -16.73 -13.22
N TYR A 272 -6.82 -16.37 -12.26
CA TYR A 272 -5.39 -16.12 -12.47
C TYR A 272 -4.47 -17.06 -11.70
N GLU A 273 -3.18 -16.99 -12.07
CA GLU A 273 -2.12 -17.59 -11.27
C GLU A 273 -2.02 -16.95 -9.88
N ASN A 274 -1.45 -17.68 -8.92
CA ASN A 274 -1.21 -17.20 -7.55
C ASN A 274 -2.47 -16.86 -6.72
N GLU A 275 -3.65 -17.26 -7.14
CA GLU A 275 -4.86 -17.19 -6.33
C GLU A 275 -4.91 -18.31 -5.29
N GLY A 276 -4.10 -19.36 -5.48
CA GLY A 276 -3.87 -20.41 -4.50
C GLY A 276 -4.75 -21.64 -4.67
N LYS A 277 -5.22 -21.91 -5.88
CA LYS A 277 -5.96 -23.11 -6.28
C LYS A 277 -5.31 -24.41 -5.76
N SER A 278 -4.04 -24.65 -6.09
CA SER A 278 -3.31 -25.86 -5.67
C SER A 278 -3.17 -25.99 -4.13
N SER A 279 -3.05 -24.88 -3.43
CA SER A 279 -3.05 -24.89 -1.96
C SER A 279 -4.43 -25.23 -1.39
N VAL A 280 -5.53 -24.81 -2.03
CA VAL A 280 -6.89 -25.17 -1.64
C VAL A 280 -7.12 -26.65 -1.93
N ALA A 281 -6.77 -27.13 -3.12
CA ALA A 281 -6.87 -28.53 -3.53
C ALA A 281 -6.12 -29.46 -2.55
N ALA A 282 -4.85 -29.15 -2.25
CA ALA A 282 -4.03 -29.94 -1.32
C ALA A 282 -4.61 -29.97 0.10
N ASN A 283 -5.07 -28.84 0.63
CA ASN A 283 -5.64 -28.80 1.98
C ASN A 283 -7.02 -29.47 2.08
N LEU A 284 -7.87 -29.37 1.05
CA LEU A 284 -9.14 -30.07 0.97
C LEU A 284 -8.90 -31.58 0.90
N ALA A 285 -8.04 -32.05 0.00
CA ALA A 285 -7.73 -33.47 -0.13
C ALA A 285 -7.15 -34.05 1.16
N LEU A 286 -6.21 -33.33 1.81
CA LEU A 286 -5.69 -33.72 3.13
C LEU A 286 -6.78 -33.79 4.21
N ALA A 287 -7.73 -32.86 4.19
CA ALA A 287 -8.81 -32.83 5.17
C ALA A 287 -9.78 -34.01 4.99
N LEU A 288 -10.10 -34.36 3.75
CA LEU A 288 -10.93 -35.53 3.40
C LEU A 288 -10.25 -36.83 3.79
N ALA A 289 -8.97 -37.02 3.39
CA ALA A 289 -8.22 -38.22 3.76
C ALA A 289 -8.09 -38.39 5.29
N LYS A 290 -7.81 -37.31 6.03
CA LYS A 290 -7.77 -37.33 7.50
C LYS A 290 -9.13 -37.66 8.16
N ASN A 291 -10.22 -37.42 7.44
CA ASN A 291 -11.57 -37.78 7.92
C ASN A 291 -11.95 -39.25 7.60
N GLY A 292 -11.05 -40.03 7.02
CA GLY A 292 -11.22 -41.43 6.74
C GLY A 292 -11.71 -41.79 5.34
N HIS A 293 -11.88 -40.77 4.45
CA HIS A 293 -12.30 -41.01 3.07
C HIS A 293 -11.10 -41.43 2.21
N LYS A 294 -11.29 -42.43 1.36
CA LYS A 294 -10.30 -42.80 0.35
C LYS A 294 -10.21 -41.71 -0.69
N THR A 295 -9.16 -40.86 -0.60
CA THR A 295 -9.03 -39.61 -1.34
C THR A 295 -7.78 -39.62 -2.18
N ILE A 296 -7.88 -39.15 -3.43
CA ILE A 296 -6.76 -38.86 -4.31
C ILE A 296 -6.73 -37.41 -4.75
N LEU A 297 -5.53 -36.80 -4.79
CA LEU A 297 -5.28 -35.51 -5.38
C LEU A 297 -4.55 -35.68 -6.71
N VAL A 298 -5.17 -35.24 -7.79
CA VAL A 298 -4.66 -35.31 -9.17
C VAL A 298 -4.23 -33.92 -9.60
N ASP A 299 -2.98 -33.76 -10.05
CA ASP A 299 -2.46 -32.52 -10.62
C ASP A 299 -2.61 -32.57 -12.15
N THR A 300 -3.46 -31.74 -12.72
CA THR A 300 -3.64 -31.59 -14.16
C THR A 300 -3.15 -30.24 -14.68
N ASP A 301 -2.43 -29.47 -13.85
CA ASP A 301 -1.74 -28.24 -14.29
C ASP A 301 -0.39 -28.64 -14.94
N PHE A 302 -0.43 -29.09 -16.17
CA PHE A 302 0.80 -29.45 -16.93
C PHE A 302 1.66 -28.22 -17.27
N ASN A 303 1.14 -27.01 -17.15
CA ASN A 303 1.88 -25.78 -17.41
C ASN A 303 2.77 -25.39 -16.22
N LYS A 304 2.22 -25.44 -15.01
CA LYS A 304 2.93 -25.07 -13.76
C LYS A 304 2.57 -26.02 -12.62
N PRO A 305 2.91 -27.32 -12.71
CA PRO A 305 2.55 -28.31 -11.71
C PRO A 305 3.05 -27.91 -10.33
N ALA A 306 2.21 -28.13 -9.33
CA ALA A 306 2.47 -27.67 -7.98
C ALA A 306 2.45 -28.79 -6.92
N VAL A 307 1.69 -29.87 -7.14
CA VAL A 307 1.47 -30.92 -6.14
C VAL A 307 2.78 -31.58 -5.73
N PHE A 308 3.67 -31.91 -6.69
CA PHE A 308 4.96 -32.54 -6.35
C PHE A 308 5.82 -31.62 -5.46
N LYS A 309 5.80 -30.30 -5.67
CA LYS A 309 6.52 -29.31 -4.85
C LYS A 309 5.90 -29.17 -3.46
N ILE A 310 4.57 -29.18 -3.40
CA ILE A 310 3.80 -29.01 -2.16
C ILE A 310 4.11 -30.16 -1.19
N PHE A 311 4.17 -31.40 -1.71
CA PHE A 311 4.39 -32.60 -0.92
C PHE A 311 5.85 -33.07 -0.89
N GLY A 312 6.76 -32.38 -1.60
CA GLY A 312 8.20 -32.69 -1.62
C GLY A 312 8.53 -33.98 -2.35
N LEU A 313 7.81 -34.31 -3.41
CA LEU A 313 8.03 -35.51 -4.24
C LEU A 313 9.14 -35.25 -5.25
N ASP A 314 9.81 -36.32 -5.69
CA ASP A 314 10.93 -36.29 -6.64
C ASP A 314 10.46 -36.13 -8.12
N GLY A 315 9.16 -36.26 -8.41
CA GLY A 315 8.59 -36.17 -9.76
C GLY A 315 8.86 -37.42 -10.63
N SER A 316 9.43 -38.48 -10.08
CA SER A 316 9.69 -39.74 -10.82
C SER A 316 8.42 -40.43 -11.24
N LYS A 317 7.38 -40.37 -10.41
CA LYS A 317 6.03 -40.85 -10.69
C LYS A 317 5.16 -39.66 -11.06
N ASN A 318 4.43 -39.73 -12.17
CA ASN A 318 3.61 -38.60 -12.62
C ASN A 318 2.53 -39.01 -13.62
N LEU A 319 1.48 -38.18 -13.74
CA LEU A 319 0.34 -38.37 -14.60
C LEU A 319 0.72 -38.37 -16.09
N ASN A 320 1.72 -37.57 -16.51
CA ASN A 320 2.15 -37.52 -17.91
C ASN A 320 2.57 -38.92 -18.39
N LYS A 321 3.36 -39.65 -17.57
CA LYS A 321 3.74 -41.04 -17.87
C LYS A 321 2.54 -41.97 -17.98
N ALA A 322 1.54 -41.79 -17.12
CA ALA A 322 0.32 -42.58 -17.16
C ALA A 322 -0.47 -42.32 -18.45
N ILE A 323 -0.44 -41.13 -18.99
CA ILE A 323 -1.15 -40.72 -20.23
C ILE A 323 -0.35 -41.15 -21.47
N GLU A 324 0.95 -40.92 -21.54
CA GLU A 324 1.79 -41.11 -22.75
C GLU A 324 2.28 -42.55 -22.95
N SER A 325 2.35 -43.34 -21.91
CA SER A 325 2.87 -44.70 -21.98
C SER A 325 1.81 -45.77 -21.72
N THR A 326 2.17 -47.03 -21.85
CA THR A 326 1.32 -48.18 -21.48
C THR A 326 1.26 -48.41 -19.97
N ALA A 327 1.96 -47.59 -19.16
CA ALA A 327 1.98 -47.73 -17.72
C ALA A 327 0.61 -47.47 -17.11
N SER A 328 0.21 -48.30 -16.16
CA SER A 328 -1.01 -48.06 -15.39
C SER A 328 -0.86 -46.81 -14.51
N TRP A 329 -1.85 -45.98 -14.44
CA TRP A 329 -1.87 -44.82 -13.53
C TRP A 329 -1.64 -45.23 -12.08
N ARG A 330 -2.10 -46.41 -11.68
CA ARG A 330 -1.89 -46.96 -10.32
C ARG A 330 -0.40 -47.06 -9.95
N SER A 331 0.48 -47.37 -10.93
CA SER A 331 1.92 -47.40 -10.72
C SER A 331 2.53 -46.01 -10.51
N GLN A 332 1.82 -44.96 -10.90
CA GLN A 332 2.27 -43.57 -10.81
C GLN A 332 1.74 -42.86 -9.53
N VAL A 333 0.88 -43.52 -8.75
CA VAL A 333 0.39 -43.00 -7.48
C VAL A 333 1.47 -43.04 -6.40
N VAL A 334 1.48 -42.00 -5.56
CA VAL A 334 2.33 -41.89 -4.38
C VAL A 334 1.44 -41.62 -3.17
N SER A 335 1.50 -42.47 -2.16
CA SER A 335 0.73 -42.27 -0.93
C SER A 335 1.51 -41.41 0.07
N ASP A 336 0.88 -40.37 0.60
CA ASP A 336 1.41 -39.53 1.69
C ASP A 336 1.17 -40.20 3.05
N ARG A 337 1.94 -39.80 4.06
CA ARG A 337 1.82 -40.30 5.45
C ARG A 337 0.46 -40.03 6.09
N SER A 338 -0.34 -39.13 5.54
CA SER A 338 -1.69 -38.81 6.01
C SER A 338 -2.78 -39.75 5.47
N GLY A 339 -2.44 -40.72 4.63
CA GLY A 339 -3.41 -41.58 3.93
C GLY A 339 -3.98 -40.94 2.65
N LEU A 340 -3.44 -39.83 2.21
CA LEU A 340 -3.80 -39.17 0.94
C LEU A 340 -2.96 -39.78 -0.19
N ASP A 341 -3.62 -40.22 -1.25
CA ASP A 341 -3.00 -40.60 -2.49
C ASP A 341 -2.79 -39.41 -3.41
N LEU A 342 -1.63 -39.36 -4.08
CA LEU A 342 -1.19 -38.25 -4.92
C LEU A 342 -0.86 -38.78 -6.31
N LEU A 343 -1.40 -38.16 -7.33
CA LEU A 343 -1.05 -38.36 -8.72
C LEU A 343 -0.54 -37.03 -9.31
N PRO A 344 0.75 -36.71 -9.06
CA PRO A 344 1.34 -35.45 -9.49
C PRO A 344 1.56 -35.42 -11.00
N SER A 345 1.72 -34.22 -11.57
CA SER A 345 2.16 -34.04 -12.96
C SER A 345 3.56 -33.45 -13.06
N ASN A 346 4.17 -33.54 -14.24
CA ASN A 346 5.38 -32.85 -14.62
C ASN A 346 5.04 -31.73 -15.61
N GLN A 347 5.91 -30.72 -15.66
CA GLN A 347 5.75 -29.61 -16.59
C GLN A 347 5.95 -30.07 -18.04
N ASP A 348 4.98 -29.80 -18.88
CA ASP A 348 5.06 -29.94 -20.33
C ASP A 348 4.25 -28.83 -21.02
N LEU A 349 4.93 -27.75 -21.35
CA LEU A 349 4.31 -26.55 -21.94
C LEU A 349 3.84 -26.76 -23.38
N TYR A 350 4.39 -27.74 -24.08
CA TYR A 350 4.08 -27.98 -25.49
C TYR A 350 2.91 -28.94 -25.71
N LYS A 351 2.63 -29.79 -24.72
CA LYS A 351 1.62 -30.83 -24.81
C LYS A 351 0.47 -30.69 -23.80
N SER A 352 0.42 -29.60 -23.04
CA SER A 352 -0.55 -29.45 -21.94
C SER A 352 -2.00 -29.65 -22.41
N GLU A 353 -2.38 -29.05 -23.51
CA GLU A 353 -3.72 -29.18 -24.09
C GLU A 353 -3.98 -30.60 -24.62
N GLN A 354 -3.01 -31.20 -25.37
CA GLN A 354 -3.11 -32.58 -25.85
C GLN A 354 -3.25 -33.60 -24.71
N LEU A 355 -2.48 -33.40 -23.62
CA LEU A 355 -2.58 -34.28 -22.43
C LEU A 355 -3.97 -34.15 -21.78
N THR A 356 -4.50 -32.94 -21.70
CA THR A 356 -5.82 -32.68 -21.12
C THR A 356 -6.96 -33.22 -21.99
N GLU A 357 -6.84 -33.15 -23.32
CA GLU A 357 -7.83 -33.66 -24.26
C GLU A 357 -7.77 -35.17 -24.45
N SER A 358 -6.73 -35.84 -23.96
CA SER A 358 -6.49 -37.25 -24.25
C SER A 358 -7.62 -38.15 -23.74
N ALA A 359 -8.04 -39.10 -24.57
CA ALA A 359 -9.03 -40.12 -24.20
C ALA A 359 -8.58 -40.92 -22.97
N LYS A 360 -7.26 -41.06 -22.79
CA LYS A 360 -6.67 -41.77 -21.67
C LYS A 360 -6.82 -41.03 -20.35
N LEU A 361 -6.68 -39.69 -20.33
CA LEU A 361 -6.97 -38.90 -19.13
C LEU A 361 -8.44 -39.02 -18.72
N LYS A 362 -9.36 -38.96 -19.71
CA LYS A 362 -10.80 -39.15 -19.49
C LYS A 362 -11.10 -40.52 -18.86
N ALA A 363 -10.44 -41.59 -19.36
CA ALA A 363 -10.58 -42.93 -18.78
C ALA A 363 -10.02 -43.01 -17.36
N ILE A 364 -8.84 -42.40 -17.12
CA ILE A 364 -8.22 -42.37 -15.79
C ILE A 364 -9.15 -41.68 -14.77
N ILE A 365 -9.73 -40.52 -15.10
CA ILE A 365 -10.63 -39.81 -14.17
C ILE A 365 -11.84 -40.69 -13.80
N LYS A 366 -12.44 -41.39 -14.76
CA LYS A 366 -13.54 -42.32 -14.51
C LYS A 366 -13.13 -43.49 -13.62
N GLU A 367 -11.99 -44.12 -13.89
CA GLU A 367 -11.47 -45.20 -13.05
C GLU A 367 -11.18 -44.73 -11.62
N LEU A 368 -10.70 -43.48 -11.46
CA LEU A 368 -10.48 -42.87 -10.15
C LEU A 368 -11.78 -42.66 -9.38
N GLU A 369 -12.86 -42.22 -10.05
CA GLU A 369 -14.19 -42.08 -9.45
C GLU A 369 -14.78 -43.45 -8.98
N GLU A 370 -14.40 -44.55 -9.64
CA GLU A 370 -14.80 -45.89 -9.21
C GLU A 370 -14.01 -46.38 -7.99
N GLU A 371 -12.73 -45.99 -7.87
CA GLU A 371 -11.83 -46.50 -6.82
C GLU A 371 -11.77 -45.63 -5.57
N TYR A 372 -12.07 -44.36 -5.67
CA TYR A 372 -11.96 -43.37 -4.59
C TYR A 372 -13.35 -42.82 -4.18
N ASP A 373 -13.43 -42.42 -2.90
CA ASP A 373 -14.60 -41.70 -2.41
C ASP A 373 -14.55 -40.24 -2.91
N PHE A 374 -13.32 -39.63 -2.96
CA PHE A 374 -13.10 -38.29 -3.44
C PHE A 374 -11.91 -38.21 -4.38
N VAL A 375 -12.11 -37.61 -5.55
CA VAL A 375 -11.10 -37.25 -6.54
C VAL A 375 -10.98 -35.75 -6.61
N ILE A 376 -9.93 -35.18 -6.04
CA ILE A 376 -9.68 -33.74 -6.07
C ILE A 376 -8.73 -33.42 -7.23
N VAL A 377 -9.15 -32.58 -8.16
CA VAL A 377 -8.40 -32.25 -9.38
C VAL A 377 -7.90 -30.81 -9.30
N ASP A 378 -6.58 -30.63 -9.20
CA ASP A 378 -5.93 -29.30 -9.32
C ASP A 378 -5.67 -28.99 -10.79
N THR A 379 -6.10 -27.82 -11.27
CA THR A 379 -5.94 -27.41 -12.67
C THR A 379 -5.21 -26.10 -12.81
N CYS A 380 -4.84 -25.70 -14.04
CA CYS A 380 -4.28 -24.39 -14.35
C CYS A 380 -5.36 -23.27 -14.21
N PRO A 381 -4.97 -21.98 -14.28
CA PRO A 381 -5.90 -20.85 -14.27
C PRO A 381 -6.81 -20.85 -15.49
N ALA A 382 -8.10 -20.55 -15.30
CA ALA A 382 -9.11 -20.73 -16.33
C ALA A 382 -9.29 -19.52 -17.26
N TYR A 383 -8.73 -18.32 -16.96
CA TYR A 383 -9.00 -17.15 -17.80
C TYR A 383 -8.33 -17.21 -19.17
N PHE A 384 -7.06 -17.60 -19.24
CA PHE A 384 -6.29 -17.63 -20.49
C PHE A 384 -6.20 -19.01 -21.14
N LEU A 385 -6.49 -20.07 -20.41
CA LEU A 385 -6.24 -21.45 -20.81
C LEU A 385 -7.56 -22.22 -21.01
N ASN A 386 -7.57 -23.16 -21.98
CA ASN A 386 -8.75 -23.98 -22.30
C ASN A 386 -8.84 -25.25 -21.43
N GLU A 387 -7.71 -25.73 -20.93
CA GLU A 387 -7.61 -26.98 -20.18
C GLU A 387 -8.62 -27.05 -19.01
N PRO A 388 -8.86 -25.98 -18.20
CA PRO A 388 -9.87 -26.04 -17.15
C PRO A 388 -11.30 -26.21 -17.69
N SER A 389 -11.60 -25.67 -18.87
CA SER A 389 -12.91 -25.87 -19.49
C SER A 389 -13.12 -27.33 -19.92
N ILE A 390 -12.08 -27.96 -20.45
CA ILE A 390 -12.09 -29.38 -20.82
C ILE A 390 -12.27 -30.23 -19.56
N MET A 391 -11.49 -29.95 -18.51
CA MET A 391 -11.57 -30.65 -17.23
C MET A 391 -12.93 -30.46 -16.55
N ASN A 392 -13.54 -29.26 -16.64
CA ASN A 392 -14.88 -28.98 -16.12
C ASN A 392 -15.94 -29.92 -16.69
N GLY A 393 -15.79 -30.29 -17.98
CA GLY A 393 -16.66 -31.24 -18.62
C GLY A 393 -16.52 -32.69 -18.11
N LEU A 394 -15.38 -33.03 -17.47
CA LEU A 394 -15.07 -34.38 -17.03
C LEU A 394 -15.41 -34.64 -15.56
N VAL A 395 -15.45 -33.62 -14.72
CA VAL A 395 -15.66 -33.76 -13.26
C VAL A 395 -17.12 -33.49 -12.88
N ASP A 396 -17.51 -33.95 -11.68
CA ASP A 396 -18.86 -33.75 -11.17
C ASP A 396 -19.13 -32.31 -10.75
N ALA A 397 -18.17 -31.68 -10.06
CA ALA A 397 -18.32 -30.34 -9.54
C ALA A 397 -17.03 -29.52 -9.61
N THR A 398 -17.18 -28.20 -9.71
CA THR A 398 -16.07 -27.25 -9.74
C THR A 398 -16.20 -26.22 -8.63
N LEU A 399 -15.12 -26.04 -7.88
CA LEU A 399 -14.91 -24.97 -6.92
C LEU A 399 -13.98 -23.93 -7.49
N PHE A 400 -14.45 -22.69 -7.57
CA PHE A 400 -13.68 -21.58 -8.14
C PHE A 400 -13.01 -20.77 -7.03
N VAL A 401 -11.69 -20.68 -7.04
CA VAL A 401 -10.91 -19.98 -6.01
C VAL A 401 -10.74 -18.53 -6.40
N VAL A 402 -11.16 -17.63 -5.53
CA VAL A 402 -10.98 -16.18 -5.66
C VAL A 402 -10.12 -15.68 -4.50
N ARG A 403 -9.02 -15.04 -4.82
CA ARG A 403 -8.15 -14.40 -3.82
C ARG A 403 -8.64 -12.98 -3.56
N GLN A 404 -8.77 -12.61 -2.26
CA GLN A 404 -9.11 -11.26 -1.84
C GLN A 404 -8.20 -10.22 -2.49
N ASP A 405 -8.82 -9.19 -3.08
CA ASP A 405 -8.19 -8.03 -3.70
C ASP A 405 -7.15 -8.39 -4.77
N TYR A 406 -7.52 -9.26 -5.71
CA TYR A 406 -6.60 -9.74 -6.75
C TYR A 406 -7.20 -9.63 -8.16
N ALA A 407 -8.19 -10.46 -8.49
CA ALA A 407 -8.90 -10.41 -9.77
C ALA A 407 -10.10 -9.45 -9.72
N THR A 408 -10.47 -8.86 -10.83
CA THR A 408 -11.67 -8.02 -10.96
C THR A 408 -12.94 -8.86 -11.03
N SER A 409 -14.07 -8.31 -10.60
CA SER A 409 -15.37 -8.99 -10.62
C SER A 409 -15.77 -9.43 -12.02
N ASP A 410 -15.62 -8.55 -13.02
CA ASP A 410 -15.97 -8.84 -14.42
C ASP A 410 -15.20 -10.05 -14.96
N LEU A 411 -13.89 -10.09 -14.70
CA LEU A 411 -13.04 -11.18 -15.15
C LEU A 411 -13.39 -12.51 -14.49
N ILE A 412 -13.73 -12.49 -13.19
CA ILE A 412 -14.19 -13.69 -12.49
C ILE A 412 -15.49 -14.20 -13.10
N ASN A 413 -16.48 -13.30 -13.30
CA ASN A 413 -17.78 -13.65 -13.87
C ASN A 413 -17.66 -14.18 -15.32
N GLU A 414 -16.83 -13.54 -16.15
CA GLU A 414 -16.55 -14.01 -17.50
C GLU A 414 -15.95 -15.43 -17.49
N THR A 415 -14.97 -15.66 -16.61
CA THR A 415 -14.32 -16.97 -16.49
C THR A 415 -15.29 -18.05 -16.02
N VAL A 416 -16.10 -17.74 -15.02
CA VAL A 416 -17.13 -18.67 -14.50
C VAL A 416 -18.17 -18.96 -15.59
N LYS A 417 -18.68 -17.95 -16.30
CA LYS A 417 -19.62 -18.13 -17.42
C LYS A 417 -19.07 -19.06 -18.50
N ARG A 418 -17.78 -18.94 -18.84
CA ARG A 418 -17.12 -19.82 -19.80
C ARG A 418 -17.05 -21.28 -19.32
N LEU A 419 -16.79 -21.50 -18.05
CA LEU A 419 -16.83 -22.86 -17.48
C LEU A 419 -18.25 -23.42 -17.48
N THR A 420 -19.25 -22.65 -17.03
CA THR A 420 -20.65 -23.08 -16.97
C THR A 420 -21.26 -23.31 -18.36
N TYR A 421 -20.76 -22.65 -19.39
CA TYR A 421 -21.15 -22.92 -20.77
C TYR A 421 -20.81 -24.35 -21.22
N VAL A 422 -19.69 -24.90 -20.76
CA VAL A 422 -19.28 -26.30 -21.05
C VAL A 422 -20.12 -27.28 -20.24
N LYS A 423 -20.21 -27.05 -18.93
CA LYS A 423 -21.02 -27.83 -17.99
C LYS A 423 -21.38 -26.94 -16.78
N ASP A 424 -22.65 -26.87 -16.46
CA ASP A 424 -23.15 -26.08 -15.33
C ASP A 424 -22.94 -26.83 -14.00
N ASN A 425 -21.69 -26.96 -13.59
CA ASN A 425 -21.27 -27.66 -12.38
C ASN A 425 -20.34 -26.83 -11.49
N VAL A 426 -20.27 -25.49 -11.70
CA VAL A 426 -19.57 -24.59 -10.79
C VAL A 426 -20.42 -24.37 -9.55
N ILE A 427 -20.10 -25.06 -8.45
CA ILE A 427 -20.93 -25.11 -7.24
C ILE A 427 -20.72 -23.92 -6.31
N GLY A 428 -19.64 -23.15 -6.46
CA GLY A 428 -19.41 -21.92 -5.68
C GLY A 428 -17.97 -21.44 -5.62
N ILE A 429 -17.83 -20.30 -4.95
CA ILE A 429 -16.58 -19.58 -4.76
C ILE A 429 -15.91 -19.97 -3.44
N VAL A 430 -14.63 -20.32 -3.49
CA VAL A 430 -13.75 -20.41 -2.32
C VAL A 430 -12.96 -19.11 -2.18
N PHE A 431 -13.44 -18.23 -1.31
CA PHE A 431 -12.82 -16.92 -1.08
C PHE A 431 -11.60 -17.04 -0.17
N LYS A 432 -10.42 -16.74 -0.68
CA LYS A 432 -9.14 -17.02 -0.04
C LYS A 432 -8.38 -15.76 0.37
N ASN A 433 -7.49 -15.92 1.35
CA ASN A 433 -6.65 -14.87 1.93
C ASN A 433 -7.46 -13.75 2.60
N VAL A 434 -8.62 -14.08 3.10
CA VAL A 434 -9.48 -13.14 3.82
C VAL A 434 -8.77 -12.63 5.07
N VAL A 435 -8.56 -11.32 5.14
CA VAL A 435 -7.96 -10.67 6.30
C VAL A 435 -9.06 -10.53 7.36
N PHE A 436 -9.12 -11.49 8.29
CA PHE A 436 -10.04 -11.39 9.43
C PHE A 436 -9.59 -10.31 10.41
N GLU A 437 -10.54 -9.62 10.99
CA GLU A 437 -10.29 -8.83 12.21
C GLU A 437 -9.93 -9.78 13.36
N ALA A 438 -8.66 -9.96 13.57
CA ALA A 438 -8.13 -10.83 14.63
C ALA A 438 -8.59 -10.43 16.05
N ASN A 439 -9.18 -9.26 16.23
CA ASN A 439 -9.48 -8.69 17.54
C ASN A 439 -10.86 -9.08 18.12
N LYS A 440 -11.91 -9.29 17.30
CA LYS A 440 -13.24 -9.65 17.84
C LYS A 440 -13.43 -11.15 18.02
N THR A 441 -12.91 -11.95 17.12
CA THR A 441 -13.00 -13.42 17.23
C THR A 441 -12.07 -13.97 18.32
N ARG A 442 -10.92 -13.34 18.57
CA ARG A 442 -10.05 -13.67 19.71
C ARG A 442 -10.70 -13.39 21.07
N SER A 443 -11.43 -12.29 21.20
CA SER A 443 -12.11 -11.91 22.46
C SER A 443 -13.33 -12.78 22.73
N SER A 444 -14.15 -13.12 21.73
CA SER A 444 -15.41 -13.83 21.94
C SER A 444 -15.25 -15.36 22.04
N TYR A 445 -14.31 -15.97 21.27
CA TYR A 445 -14.06 -17.41 21.32
C TYR A 445 -12.92 -17.80 22.26
N GLY A 446 -11.89 -16.97 22.42
CA GLY A 446 -10.77 -17.22 23.34
C GLY A 446 -11.22 -17.29 24.79
N ASN A 447 -12.09 -16.38 25.21
CA ASN A 447 -12.62 -16.34 26.59
C ASN A 447 -13.65 -17.45 26.89
N ARG A 448 -14.37 -17.99 25.88
CA ARG A 448 -15.41 -19.01 26.09
C ARG A 448 -14.87 -20.42 26.11
N TYR A 449 -13.70 -20.70 25.51
CA TYR A 449 -13.16 -22.06 25.41
C TYR A 449 -11.73 -22.23 25.93
N GLY A 450 -11.17 -21.25 26.68
CA GLY A 450 -9.89 -21.38 27.40
C GLY A 450 -8.64 -21.55 26.50
N TYR A 451 -8.69 -21.18 25.23
CA TYR A 451 -7.64 -21.41 24.23
C TYR A 451 -6.39 -20.55 24.38
N ASP A 452 -6.34 -19.58 25.32
CA ASP A 452 -5.12 -18.83 25.64
C ASP A 452 -4.02 -19.69 26.33
N LYS A 453 -4.33 -20.92 26.75
CA LYS A 453 -3.36 -21.85 27.36
C LYS A 453 -2.40 -22.51 26.35
N TYR A 454 -2.65 -22.41 25.05
CA TYR A 454 -1.81 -23.00 24.00
C TYR A 454 -0.88 -21.98 23.30
N LYS A 455 -0.61 -20.83 23.88
CA LYS A 455 0.64 -20.11 23.58
C LYS A 455 1.79 -20.90 24.16
N VAL A 456 2.23 -21.87 23.36
CA VAL A 456 3.42 -22.67 23.63
C VAL A 456 4.59 -21.75 23.98
N ARG A 457 5.14 -21.97 25.15
CA ARG A 457 6.54 -21.80 25.50
C ARG A 457 7.45 -22.03 24.29
N GLY A 458 7.93 -20.97 23.70
CA GLY A 458 8.82 -20.96 22.56
C GLY A 458 9.52 -19.64 22.46
N ASN A 459 10.05 -19.16 23.62
CA ASN A 459 11.12 -18.17 23.72
C ASN A 459 12.05 -18.65 24.82
N ARG A 460 13.05 -19.39 24.40
CA ARG A 460 14.42 -19.44 24.97
C ARG A 460 15.36 -19.85 23.87
#